data_a2b90f2dbc6fb0c2a8975c8194627983
#
_entry.id   a2b90f2dbc6fb0c2a8975c8194627983
#
_cell.length_a   1.000
_cell.length_b   1.000
_cell.length_c   1.000
_cell.angle_alpha   90.00
_cell.angle_beta   90.00
_cell.angle_gamma   90.00
#
_symmetry.space_group_name_H-M   'P 1'
#
loop_
_entity.id
_entity.type
_entity.pdbx_description
1 polymer ?
#
loop_
_entity_poly.entity_id
_entity_poly.type
_entity_poly.pdbx_seq_one_letter_code
_entity_poly.pdbx_strand_id
1 'polypeptide(L)'
;MGNSQEPQDFNISVMPSSLTPVHVAKAAEGLNLYDTASGLVSHFVRLKPGEVGIYVCGATVQSSPHIGHIRAAVAFDIVRRWFLKLGYKVTFVRNVTDIDDKILVKAAAAGQRWWARAYYYEREFTEAYNTLGVLPPTVEPRATGHMSDMIDLIQRILDNGHGYVVTDADGKPTGNVYFDVASWPHYGELTHQKQTSEAVSYTHLT
;
A
#
# COMPACT_ATOMS: atom_id res chain seq x y z
N MET A 1 -5.19 -38.36 18.98
CA MET A 1 -5.84 -38.37 17.69
C MET A 1 -6.08 -36.92 17.31
N GLY A 2 -5.15 -36.34 16.58
CA GLY A 2 -5.18 -34.93 16.19
C GLY A 2 -5.90 -34.79 14.87
N ASN A 3 -6.94 -33.97 14.85
CA ASN A 3 -7.66 -33.60 13.65
C ASN A 3 -6.89 -32.48 12.96
N SER A 4 -6.09 -32.82 11.98
CA SER A 4 -5.46 -31.86 11.06
C SER A 4 -6.55 -31.38 10.10
N GLN A 5 -7.15 -30.23 10.38
CA GLN A 5 -7.93 -29.51 9.37
C GLN A 5 -6.93 -28.91 8.36
N GLU A 6 -6.96 -29.43 7.14
CA GLU A 6 -6.33 -28.79 5.99
C GLU A 6 -6.92 -27.38 5.80
N PRO A 7 -6.11 -26.38 5.36
CA PRO A 7 -6.62 -25.06 5.06
C PRO A 7 -7.67 -25.20 3.95
N GLN A 8 -8.89 -24.73 4.24
CA GLN A 8 -9.94 -24.67 3.25
C GLN A 8 -9.50 -23.77 2.10
N ASP A 9 -9.38 -24.34 0.92
CA ASP A 9 -9.25 -23.58 -0.32
C ASP A 9 -10.40 -22.58 -0.41
N PHE A 10 -10.07 -21.31 -0.32
CA PHE A 10 -11.02 -20.23 -0.56
C PHE A 10 -11.43 -20.26 -2.03
N ASN A 11 -12.43 -21.04 -2.31
CA ASN A 11 -13.04 -21.13 -3.64
C ASN A 11 -13.75 -19.82 -3.95
N ILE A 12 -13.08 -18.90 -4.67
CA ILE A 12 -13.62 -17.62 -5.14
C ILE A 12 -14.57 -17.86 -6.34
N SER A 13 -15.29 -18.96 -6.36
CA SER A 13 -16.32 -19.23 -7.34
C SER A 13 -17.70 -18.69 -6.90
N VAL A 14 -17.79 -17.36 -6.70
CA VAL A 14 -19.08 -16.67 -6.62
C VAL A 14 -19.21 -15.75 -7.83
N MET A 15 -19.21 -16.36 -9.01
CA MET A 15 -19.70 -15.72 -10.23
C MET A 15 -20.78 -16.58 -10.84
N PRO A 16 -21.95 -16.04 -11.16
CA PRO A 16 -22.86 -16.75 -12.03
C PRO A 16 -22.18 -16.95 -13.37
N SER A 17 -22.12 -18.21 -13.81
CA SER A 17 -21.48 -18.69 -15.04
C SER A 17 -22.10 -18.16 -16.35
N SER A 18 -22.88 -17.08 -16.30
CA SER A 18 -23.66 -16.56 -17.41
C SER A 18 -23.14 -15.27 -18.04
N LEU A 19 -22.03 -14.69 -17.52
CA LEU A 19 -21.43 -13.52 -18.16
C LEU A 19 -20.34 -13.98 -19.14
N THR A 20 -20.66 -13.94 -20.42
CA THR A 20 -19.67 -14.20 -21.49
C THR A 20 -18.62 -13.08 -21.53
N PRO A 21 -17.37 -13.37 -21.97
CA PRO A 21 -16.30 -12.38 -22.08
C PRO A 21 -16.68 -11.11 -22.87
N VAL A 22 -17.63 -11.24 -23.80
CA VAL A 22 -18.13 -10.10 -24.60
C VAL A 22 -18.97 -9.12 -23.77
N HIS A 23 -19.76 -9.60 -22.80
CA HIS A 23 -20.51 -8.71 -21.90
C HIS A 23 -19.59 -7.98 -20.92
N VAL A 24 -18.52 -8.59 -20.50
CA VAL A 24 -17.48 -8.00 -19.62
C VAL A 24 -16.76 -6.85 -20.33
N ALA A 25 -16.37 -7.06 -21.60
CA ALA A 25 -15.71 -6.03 -22.39
C ALA A 25 -16.59 -4.80 -22.57
N LYS A 26 -17.89 -4.99 -22.88
CA LYS A 26 -18.86 -3.90 -23.10
C LYS A 26 -19.19 -3.12 -21.82
N ALA A 27 -19.29 -3.79 -20.66
CA ALA A 27 -19.53 -3.13 -19.38
C ALA A 27 -18.33 -2.29 -18.90
N ALA A 28 -17.12 -2.66 -19.31
CA ALA A 28 -15.90 -1.91 -19.01
C ALA A 28 -15.66 -0.71 -19.92
N GLU A 29 -16.27 -0.68 -21.10
CA GLU A 29 -16.14 0.45 -22.06
C GLU A 29 -16.68 1.77 -21.52
N GLY A 30 -17.52 1.75 -20.49
CA GLY A 30 -18.10 2.95 -19.86
C GLY A 30 -17.48 3.34 -18.52
N LEU A 31 -16.46 2.60 -18.03
CA LEU A 31 -15.88 2.91 -16.73
C LEU A 31 -14.93 4.10 -16.81
N ASN A 32 -15.28 5.16 -16.08
CA ASN A 32 -14.46 6.35 -15.94
C ASN A 32 -14.00 6.51 -14.50
N LEU A 33 -12.74 6.86 -14.30
CA LEU A 33 -12.14 7.11 -13.00
C LEU A 33 -11.47 8.48 -12.98
N TYR A 34 -11.47 9.11 -11.82
CA TYR A 34 -10.68 10.31 -11.62
C TYR A 34 -9.20 9.92 -11.55
N ASP A 35 -8.40 10.57 -12.36
CA ASP A 35 -6.95 10.42 -12.39
C ASP A 35 -6.29 11.65 -11.79
N THR A 36 -5.49 11.45 -10.73
CA THR A 36 -4.82 12.54 -10.03
C THR A 36 -3.78 13.23 -10.90
N ALA A 37 -3.08 12.49 -11.77
CA ALA A 37 -2.03 13.06 -12.61
C ALA A 37 -2.59 14.06 -13.64
N SER A 38 -3.71 13.70 -14.26
CA SER A 38 -4.37 14.61 -15.24
C SER A 38 -5.33 15.61 -14.59
N GLY A 39 -5.79 15.35 -13.36
CA GLY A 39 -6.84 16.12 -12.70
C GLY A 39 -8.22 15.94 -13.32
N LEU A 40 -8.42 14.93 -14.15
CA LEU A 40 -9.64 14.72 -14.93
C LEU A 40 -10.28 13.38 -14.64
N VAL A 41 -11.57 13.28 -14.89
CA VAL A 41 -12.24 11.98 -14.99
C VAL A 41 -12.03 11.46 -16.40
N SER A 42 -11.33 10.33 -16.51
CA SER A 42 -10.97 9.74 -17.79
C SER A 42 -11.40 8.27 -17.88
N HIS A 43 -11.48 7.77 -19.11
CA HIS A 43 -11.79 6.38 -19.36
C HIS A 43 -10.71 5.47 -18.77
N PHE A 44 -11.14 4.42 -18.06
CA PHE A 44 -10.20 3.45 -17.51
C PHE A 44 -9.57 2.60 -18.61
N VAL A 45 -8.24 2.69 -18.71
CA VAL A 45 -7.44 1.92 -19.66
C VAL A 45 -6.69 0.82 -18.90
N ARG A 46 -7.02 -0.44 -19.18
CA ARG A 46 -6.35 -1.60 -18.61
C ARG A 46 -4.96 -1.80 -19.23
N LEU A 47 -3.98 -2.15 -18.41
CA LEU A 47 -2.64 -2.52 -18.89
C LEU A 47 -2.60 -3.89 -19.55
N LYS A 48 -3.43 -4.84 -19.05
CA LYS A 48 -3.55 -6.19 -19.60
C LYS A 48 -5.02 -6.53 -19.81
N PRO A 49 -5.37 -7.17 -20.94
CA PRO A 49 -6.73 -7.63 -21.17
C PRO A 49 -7.24 -8.57 -20.07
N GLY A 50 -8.42 -8.27 -19.52
CA GLY A 50 -9.05 -9.08 -18.48
C GLY A 50 -8.44 -9.01 -17.08
N GLU A 51 -7.37 -8.26 -16.87
CA GLU A 51 -6.69 -8.13 -15.57
C GLU A 51 -6.68 -6.70 -15.07
N VAL A 52 -6.79 -6.54 -13.74
CA VAL A 52 -6.65 -5.26 -13.03
C VAL A 52 -5.76 -5.46 -11.81
N GLY A 53 -4.72 -4.65 -11.70
CA GLY A 53 -3.89 -4.53 -10.50
C GLY A 53 -4.30 -3.30 -9.71
N ILE A 54 -4.51 -3.46 -8.40
CA ILE A 54 -4.82 -2.37 -7.48
C ILE A 54 -3.82 -2.43 -6.33
N TYR A 55 -3.08 -1.35 -6.10
CA TYR A 55 -2.27 -1.18 -4.91
C TYR A 55 -2.89 -0.09 -4.03
N VAL A 56 -3.09 -0.41 -2.76
CA VAL A 56 -3.60 0.53 -1.75
C VAL A 56 -2.62 0.58 -0.60
N CYS A 57 -2.19 1.78 -0.22
CA CYS A 57 -1.38 1.97 0.98
C CYS A 57 -2.13 1.45 2.20
N GLY A 58 -1.51 0.53 2.93
CA GLY A 58 -2.03 0.00 4.17
C GLY A 58 -1.74 0.90 5.35
N ALA A 59 -2.19 0.46 6.53
CA ALA A 59 -2.02 1.22 7.75
C ALA A 59 -0.63 1.02 8.36
N THR A 60 -0.13 2.06 9.05
CA THR A 60 0.92 1.92 10.06
C THR A 60 0.27 1.36 11.33
N VAL A 61 0.66 0.15 11.72
CA VAL A 61 0.02 -0.60 12.82
C VAL A 61 0.55 -0.16 14.19
N GLN A 62 0.42 1.13 14.48
CA GLN A 62 0.95 1.79 15.69
C GLN A 62 -0.04 1.85 16.87
N SER A 63 -1.34 1.72 16.59
CA SER A 63 -2.47 1.83 17.50
C SER A 63 -3.72 1.22 16.87
N SER A 64 -4.78 1.07 17.66
CA SER A 64 -6.08 0.55 17.19
C SER A 64 -6.60 1.29 15.95
N PRO A 65 -7.31 0.58 15.06
CA PRO A 65 -7.94 1.21 13.92
C PRO A 65 -9.04 2.19 14.34
N HIS A 66 -9.24 3.20 13.53
CA HIS A 66 -10.38 4.12 13.67
C HIS A 66 -11.10 4.26 12.33
N ILE A 67 -12.26 4.92 12.35
CA ILE A 67 -13.15 5.03 11.17
C ILE A 67 -12.43 5.54 9.91
N GLY A 68 -11.43 6.41 10.04
CA GLY A 68 -10.67 6.93 8.91
C GLY A 68 -9.89 5.83 8.16
N HIS A 69 -9.26 4.91 8.91
CA HIS A 69 -8.56 3.76 8.32
C HIS A 69 -9.54 2.82 7.64
N ILE A 70 -10.63 2.50 8.32
CA ILE A 70 -11.62 1.53 7.86
C ILE A 70 -12.39 2.05 6.63
N ARG A 71 -12.69 3.36 6.59
CA ARG A 71 -13.33 3.98 5.43
C ARG A 71 -12.53 3.77 4.14
N ALA A 72 -11.23 3.93 4.19
CA ALA A 72 -10.37 3.71 3.02
C ALA A 72 -10.44 2.25 2.57
N ALA A 73 -10.36 1.30 3.51
CA ALA A 73 -10.43 -0.12 3.19
C ALA A 73 -11.77 -0.51 2.53
N VAL A 74 -12.89 -0.04 3.07
CA VAL A 74 -14.24 -0.29 2.51
C VAL A 74 -14.39 0.36 1.13
N ALA A 75 -13.90 1.59 0.94
CA ALA A 75 -14.00 2.28 -0.34
C ALA A 75 -13.28 1.50 -1.46
N PHE A 76 -12.06 1.04 -1.21
CA PHE A 76 -11.32 0.25 -2.19
C PHE A 76 -11.82 -1.19 -2.33
N ASP A 77 -12.44 -1.76 -1.31
CA ASP A 77 -13.15 -3.04 -1.43
C ASP A 77 -14.34 -2.94 -2.38
N ILE A 78 -15.11 -1.85 -2.32
CA ILE A 78 -16.19 -1.58 -3.28
C ILE A 78 -15.64 -1.49 -4.71
N VAL A 79 -14.54 -0.77 -4.93
CA VAL A 79 -13.89 -0.67 -6.24
C VAL A 79 -13.43 -2.05 -6.71
N ARG A 80 -12.79 -2.84 -5.84
CA ARG A 80 -12.37 -4.21 -6.15
C ARG A 80 -13.55 -5.09 -6.56
N ARG A 81 -14.64 -5.08 -5.76
CA ARG A 81 -15.84 -5.86 -6.06
C ARG A 81 -16.49 -5.45 -7.37
N TRP A 82 -16.44 -4.17 -7.70
CA TRP A 82 -16.95 -3.70 -8.98
C TRP A 82 -16.16 -4.28 -10.15
N PHE A 83 -14.82 -4.26 -10.12
CA PHE A 83 -14.00 -4.90 -11.13
C PHE A 83 -14.24 -6.41 -11.22
N LEU A 84 -14.37 -7.09 -10.08
CA LEU A 84 -14.73 -8.51 -10.06
C LEU A 84 -16.10 -8.75 -10.71
N LYS A 85 -17.10 -7.91 -10.42
CA LYS A 85 -18.42 -7.98 -11.04
C LYS A 85 -18.38 -7.76 -12.55
N LEU A 86 -17.47 -6.93 -13.03
CA LEU A 86 -17.23 -6.72 -14.46
C LEU A 86 -16.43 -7.89 -15.10
N GLY A 87 -16.09 -8.92 -14.35
CA GLY A 87 -15.41 -10.13 -14.81
C GLY A 87 -13.89 -10.00 -14.94
N TYR A 88 -13.27 -8.97 -14.35
CA TYR A 88 -11.82 -8.85 -14.31
C TYR A 88 -11.23 -9.81 -13.26
N LYS A 89 -10.07 -10.36 -13.58
CA LYS A 89 -9.17 -10.95 -12.58
C LYS A 89 -8.48 -9.79 -11.84
N VAL A 90 -8.76 -9.63 -10.56
CA VAL A 90 -8.23 -8.52 -9.77
C VAL A 90 -7.11 -9.01 -8.86
N THR A 91 -5.92 -8.43 -9.03
CA THR A 91 -4.82 -8.56 -8.06
C THR A 91 -4.85 -7.34 -7.15
N PHE A 92 -5.23 -7.53 -5.90
CA PHE A 92 -5.32 -6.47 -4.90
C PHE A 92 -4.18 -6.60 -3.91
N VAL A 93 -3.35 -5.57 -3.83
CA VAL A 93 -2.21 -5.48 -2.92
C VAL A 93 -2.47 -4.39 -1.89
N ARG A 94 -2.27 -4.71 -0.62
CA ARG A 94 -2.30 -3.75 0.48
C ARG A 94 -1.14 -4.08 1.41
N ASN A 95 -0.22 -3.14 1.61
CA ASN A 95 0.91 -3.34 2.50
C ASN A 95 0.52 -3.19 3.98
N VAL A 96 1.36 -3.71 4.85
CA VAL A 96 1.34 -3.43 6.29
C VAL A 96 2.64 -2.72 6.64
N THR A 97 2.53 -1.51 7.18
CA THR A 97 3.68 -0.79 7.73
C THR A 97 3.85 -1.22 9.18
N ASP A 98 4.59 -2.30 9.36
CA ASP A 98 4.84 -2.96 10.64
C ASP A 98 6.13 -2.48 11.33
N ILE A 99 6.88 -1.57 10.68
CA ILE A 99 7.99 -0.81 11.28
C ILE A 99 7.90 0.65 10.82
N ASP A 100 8.01 1.58 11.77
CA ASP A 100 7.90 3.03 11.56
C ASP A 100 8.31 3.73 12.86
N ASP A 101 8.82 4.95 12.79
CA ASP A 101 9.22 5.73 13.97
C ASP A 101 8.10 5.84 15.01
N LYS A 102 6.85 5.99 14.55
CA LYS A 102 5.68 6.08 15.43
C LYS A 102 5.46 4.78 16.22
N ILE A 103 5.76 3.63 15.62
CA ILE A 103 5.70 2.34 16.32
C ILE A 103 6.80 2.27 17.37
N LEU A 104 8.04 2.65 17.00
CA LEU A 104 9.19 2.63 17.90
C LEU A 104 8.98 3.52 19.12
N VAL A 105 8.57 4.77 18.91
CA VAL A 105 8.30 5.75 19.97
C VAL A 105 7.20 5.28 20.91
N LYS A 106 6.07 4.82 20.36
CA LYS A 106 4.93 4.34 21.16
C LYS A 106 5.23 3.03 21.91
N ALA A 107 6.02 2.15 21.32
CA ALA A 107 6.45 0.92 21.97
C ALA A 107 7.37 1.23 23.16
N ALA A 108 8.36 2.10 22.95
CA ALA A 108 9.26 2.53 24.04
C ALA A 108 8.51 3.20 25.18
N ALA A 109 7.59 4.11 24.89
CA ALA A 109 6.76 4.78 25.89
C ALA A 109 5.87 3.80 26.71
N ALA A 110 5.47 2.68 26.11
CA ALA A 110 4.66 1.65 26.74
C ALA A 110 5.49 0.50 27.36
N GLY A 111 6.81 0.55 27.32
CA GLY A 111 7.69 -0.52 27.79
C GLY A 111 7.53 -1.83 26.98
N GLN A 112 7.13 -1.74 25.74
CA GLN A 112 6.85 -2.87 24.86
C GLN A 112 7.96 -3.06 23.82
N ARG A 113 8.11 -4.27 23.32
CA ARG A 113 8.88 -4.52 22.10
C ARG A 113 8.10 -4.00 20.89
N TRP A 114 8.75 -3.27 19.99
CA TRP A 114 8.10 -2.65 18.82
C TRP A 114 7.37 -3.67 17.93
N TRP A 115 7.98 -4.83 17.66
CA TRP A 115 7.39 -5.90 16.86
C TRP A 115 6.15 -6.52 17.53
N ALA A 116 6.15 -6.66 18.87
CA ALA A 116 4.99 -7.16 19.59
C ALA A 116 3.82 -6.18 19.53
N ARG A 117 4.11 -4.86 19.61
CA ARG A 117 3.12 -3.80 19.42
C ARG A 117 2.56 -3.82 18.02
N ALA A 118 3.41 -3.85 16.98
CA ALA A 118 3.00 -3.90 15.59
C ALA A 118 2.10 -5.10 15.31
N TYR A 119 2.51 -6.29 15.75
CA TYR A 119 1.75 -7.52 15.60
C TYR A 119 0.38 -7.47 16.29
N TYR A 120 0.30 -6.90 17.49
CA TYR A 120 -0.96 -6.76 18.21
C TYR A 120 -1.96 -5.89 17.42
N TYR A 121 -1.55 -4.71 16.98
CA TYR A 121 -2.43 -3.81 16.26
C TYR A 121 -2.72 -4.27 14.82
N GLU A 122 -1.81 -4.95 14.17
CA GLU A 122 -2.08 -5.60 12.87
C GLU A 122 -3.28 -6.55 12.97
N ARG A 123 -3.37 -7.32 14.05
CA ARG A 123 -4.51 -8.21 14.30
C ARG A 123 -5.81 -7.45 14.52
N GLU A 124 -5.78 -6.36 15.29
CA GLU A 124 -6.96 -5.49 15.46
C GLU A 124 -7.45 -4.91 14.13
N PHE A 125 -6.53 -4.49 13.26
CA PHE A 125 -6.88 -4.05 11.91
C PHE A 125 -7.54 -5.16 11.09
N THR A 126 -6.97 -6.36 11.13
CA THR A 126 -7.50 -7.53 10.41
C THR A 126 -8.91 -7.89 10.91
N GLU A 127 -9.12 -7.88 12.22
CA GLU A 127 -10.43 -8.14 12.82
C GLU A 127 -11.47 -7.08 12.42
N ALA A 128 -11.08 -5.81 12.42
CA ALA A 128 -11.96 -4.73 11.98
C ALA A 128 -12.35 -4.85 10.50
N TYR A 129 -11.42 -5.24 9.62
CA TYR A 129 -11.71 -5.50 8.21
C TYR A 129 -12.65 -6.70 8.05
N ASN A 130 -12.42 -7.78 8.77
CA ASN A 130 -13.25 -8.97 8.72
C ASN A 130 -14.69 -8.69 9.22
N THR A 131 -14.81 -7.92 10.30
CA THR A 131 -16.11 -7.51 10.86
C THR A 131 -16.98 -6.76 9.84
N LEU A 132 -16.35 -5.99 8.95
CA LEU A 132 -17.03 -5.26 7.88
C LEU A 132 -17.12 -6.03 6.57
N GLY A 133 -16.66 -7.26 6.53
CA GLY A 133 -16.68 -8.11 5.34
C GLY A 133 -15.80 -7.59 4.20
N VAL A 134 -14.74 -6.80 4.51
CA VAL A 134 -13.73 -6.38 3.55
C VAL A 134 -12.96 -7.60 3.08
N LEU A 135 -12.85 -7.80 1.77
CA LEU A 135 -12.12 -8.94 1.21
C LEU A 135 -10.63 -8.87 1.58
N PRO A 136 -10.01 -9.98 2.00
CA PRO A 136 -8.58 -10.02 2.25
C PRO A 136 -7.80 -9.68 0.97
N PRO A 137 -6.66 -9.00 1.05
CA PRO A 137 -5.86 -8.70 -0.14
C PRO A 137 -5.33 -9.98 -0.80
N THR A 138 -5.03 -9.91 -2.10
CA THR A 138 -4.37 -11.01 -2.82
C THR A 138 -2.93 -11.18 -2.31
N VAL A 139 -2.26 -10.06 -2.02
CA VAL A 139 -0.91 -10.02 -1.44
C VAL A 139 -0.89 -8.91 -0.38
N GLU A 140 -0.34 -9.22 0.79
CA GLU A 140 -0.22 -8.28 1.91
C GLU A 140 1.25 -8.21 2.39
N PRO A 141 2.13 -7.47 1.66
CA PRO A 141 3.54 -7.35 2.00
C PRO A 141 3.72 -6.53 3.27
N ARG A 142 4.63 -6.97 4.15
CA ARG A 142 5.06 -6.22 5.33
C ARG A 142 6.34 -5.47 5.03
N ALA A 143 6.49 -4.26 5.61
CA ALA A 143 7.70 -3.47 5.47
C ALA A 143 8.94 -4.24 5.96
N THR A 144 8.85 -4.93 7.09
CA THR A 144 9.96 -5.75 7.62
C THR A 144 10.37 -6.91 6.71
N GLY A 145 9.45 -7.43 5.91
CA GLY A 145 9.72 -8.50 4.94
C GLY A 145 10.48 -8.03 3.69
N HIS A 146 10.58 -6.72 3.48
CA HIS A 146 11.15 -6.11 2.27
C HIS A 146 12.32 -5.15 2.56
N MET A 147 12.99 -5.31 3.71
CA MET A 147 14.12 -4.45 4.08
C MET A 147 15.26 -4.50 3.06
N SER A 148 15.59 -5.67 2.54
CA SER A 148 16.63 -5.82 1.52
C SER A 148 16.25 -5.10 0.23
N ASP A 149 15.00 -5.25 -0.23
CA ASP A 149 14.50 -4.58 -1.44
C ASP A 149 14.53 -3.05 -1.28
N MET A 150 14.22 -2.55 -0.07
CA MET A 150 14.30 -1.11 0.23
C MET A 150 15.75 -0.61 0.21
N ILE A 151 16.69 -1.37 0.79
CA ILE A 151 18.11 -1.03 0.77
C ILE A 151 18.63 -0.98 -0.68
N ASP A 152 18.29 -1.96 -1.50
CA ASP A 152 18.67 -2.00 -2.90
C ASP A 152 18.07 -0.81 -3.68
N LEU A 153 16.84 -0.43 -3.39
CA LEU A 153 16.21 0.76 -4.00
C LEU A 153 16.93 2.04 -3.57
N ILE A 154 17.25 2.18 -2.28
CA ILE A 154 17.98 3.33 -1.74
C ILE A 154 19.36 3.44 -2.40
N GLN A 155 20.07 2.32 -2.54
CA GLN A 155 21.39 2.31 -3.21
C GLN A 155 21.25 2.80 -4.67
N ARG A 156 20.25 2.33 -5.40
CA ARG A 156 20.01 2.80 -6.77
C ARG A 156 19.68 4.28 -6.85
N ILE A 157 18.98 4.84 -5.86
CA ILE A 157 18.70 6.28 -5.76
C ILE A 157 20.00 7.06 -5.55
N LEU A 158 20.89 6.58 -4.66
CA LEU A 158 22.21 7.16 -4.44
C LEU A 158 23.07 7.11 -5.71
N ASP A 159 23.15 5.95 -6.37
CA ASP A 159 23.94 5.74 -7.58
C ASP A 159 23.49 6.64 -8.74
N ASN A 160 22.21 6.97 -8.80
CA ASN A 160 21.64 7.90 -9.77
C ASN A 160 21.75 9.38 -9.37
N GLY A 161 22.40 9.69 -8.23
CA GLY A 161 22.62 11.06 -7.78
C GLY A 161 21.37 11.77 -7.22
N HIS A 162 20.34 11.00 -6.82
CA HIS A 162 19.10 11.55 -6.26
C HIS A 162 18.98 11.38 -4.76
N GLY A 163 20.03 10.96 -4.08
CA GLY A 163 20.09 10.83 -2.64
C GLY A 163 21.45 11.22 -2.09
N TYR A 164 21.52 11.42 -0.79
CA TYR A 164 22.77 11.70 -0.09
C TYR A 164 22.81 11.07 1.30
N VAL A 165 23.99 10.72 1.74
CA VAL A 165 24.24 10.21 3.09
C VAL A 165 24.48 11.39 4.03
N VAL A 166 23.78 11.38 5.17
CA VAL A 166 23.96 12.40 6.20
C VAL A 166 25.26 12.15 6.97
N THR A 167 26.02 13.20 7.20
CA THR A 167 27.23 13.18 8.02
C THR A 167 27.01 13.94 9.34
N ASP A 168 27.72 13.54 10.40
CA ASP A 168 27.77 14.27 11.65
C ASP A 168 28.69 15.51 11.53
N ALA A 169 28.90 16.22 12.65
CA ALA A 169 29.74 17.42 12.69
C ALA A 169 31.21 17.15 12.35
N ASP A 170 31.67 15.91 12.52
CA ASP A 170 33.04 15.47 12.20
C ASP A 170 33.17 14.95 10.76
N GLY A 171 32.11 15.02 9.96
CA GLY A 171 32.04 14.53 8.59
C GLY A 171 31.89 13.01 8.47
N LYS A 172 31.58 12.31 9.55
CA LYS A 172 31.41 10.87 9.56
C LYS A 172 29.97 10.48 9.19
N PRO A 173 29.76 9.47 8.32
CA PRO A 173 28.43 9.01 7.96
C PRO A 173 27.62 8.58 9.19
N THR A 174 26.38 9.08 9.32
CA THR A 174 25.45 8.71 10.39
C THR A 174 24.68 7.43 10.11
N GLY A 175 24.73 6.94 8.86
CA GLY A 175 23.90 5.84 8.37
C GLY A 175 22.53 6.27 7.83
N ASN A 176 22.15 7.54 8.01
CA ASN A 176 20.90 8.06 7.44
C ASN A 176 21.12 8.49 5.98
N VAL A 177 20.13 8.15 5.14
CA VAL A 177 20.11 8.53 3.73
C VAL A 177 18.85 9.34 3.45
N TYR A 178 19.00 10.43 2.71
CA TYR A 178 17.87 11.28 2.32
C TYR A 178 17.79 11.37 0.79
N PHE A 179 16.56 11.48 0.30
CA PHE A 179 16.29 11.78 -1.09
C PHE A 179 16.48 13.29 -1.33
N ASP A 180 17.28 13.64 -2.35
CA ASP A 180 17.43 15.02 -2.78
C ASP A 180 16.28 15.41 -3.72
N VAL A 181 15.26 16.02 -3.13
CA VAL A 181 14.06 16.46 -3.85
C VAL A 181 14.40 17.42 -4.99
N ALA A 182 15.40 18.29 -4.81
CA ALA A 182 15.80 19.27 -5.81
C ALA A 182 16.46 18.63 -7.04
N SER A 183 17.04 17.45 -6.87
CA SER A 183 17.65 16.69 -7.96
C SER A 183 16.66 16.08 -8.95
N TRP A 184 15.36 15.97 -8.56
CA TRP A 184 14.32 15.35 -9.38
C TRP A 184 13.33 16.39 -9.91
N PRO A 185 13.45 16.83 -11.18
CA PRO A 185 12.64 17.91 -11.73
C PRO A 185 11.14 17.60 -11.81
N HIS A 186 10.78 16.30 -11.84
CA HIS A 186 9.39 15.84 -11.88
C HIS A 186 8.76 15.58 -10.49
N TYR A 187 9.45 15.98 -9.42
CA TYR A 187 8.91 15.81 -8.07
C TYR A 187 7.62 16.61 -7.87
N GLY A 188 6.57 15.91 -7.45
CA GLY A 188 5.25 16.52 -7.22
C GLY A 188 4.33 16.63 -8.45
N GLU A 189 4.78 16.26 -9.66
CA GLU A 189 3.94 16.29 -10.86
C GLU A 189 2.66 15.46 -10.73
N LEU A 190 2.75 14.25 -10.16
CA LEU A 190 1.60 13.36 -10.00
C LEU A 190 0.51 13.97 -9.12
N THR A 191 0.89 14.69 -8.07
CA THR A 191 -0.03 15.24 -7.06
C THR A 191 -0.25 16.73 -7.22
N HIS A 192 0.37 17.38 -8.22
CA HIS A 192 0.40 18.83 -8.43
C HIS A 192 0.94 19.61 -7.23
N GLN A 193 1.78 18.97 -6.42
CA GLN A 193 2.42 19.61 -5.27
C GLN A 193 3.56 20.51 -5.72
N LYS A 194 3.54 21.74 -5.22
CA LYS A 194 4.68 22.65 -5.37
C LYS A 194 5.68 22.35 -4.25
N GLN A 195 6.96 22.40 -4.58
CA GLN A 195 8.02 22.35 -3.58
C GLN A 195 7.90 23.59 -2.68
N THR A 196 7.52 23.37 -1.43
CA THR A 196 7.56 24.39 -0.36
C THR A 196 8.57 23.94 0.67
N SER A 197 9.16 24.88 1.41
CA SER A 197 10.12 24.57 2.48
C SER A 197 9.58 23.60 3.55
N GLU A 198 8.25 23.47 3.67
CA GLU A 198 7.58 22.55 4.59
C GLU A 198 7.43 21.12 4.03
N ALA A 199 7.48 20.95 2.71
CA ALA A 199 7.36 19.63 2.07
C ALA A 199 8.59 18.73 2.32
N VAL A 200 9.70 19.31 2.74
CA VAL A 200 10.99 18.62 2.96
C VAL A 200 10.98 17.74 4.23
N SER A 201 10.01 17.90 5.14
CA SER A 201 10.03 17.26 6.46
C SER A 201 9.57 15.79 6.47
N TYR A 202 9.09 15.23 5.38
CA TYR A 202 8.55 13.86 5.31
C TYR A 202 9.29 12.89 4.38
N THR A 203 10.42 13.30 3.82
CA THR A 203 11.20 12.46 2.89
C THR A 203 12.37 11.75 3.58
N HIS A 204 12.12 11.21 4.78
CA HIS A 204 13.12 10.37 5.44
C HIS A 204 13.08 8.95 4.86
N LEU A 205 14.15 8.57 4.18
CA LEU A 205 14.46 7.19 3.85
C LEU A 205 15.31 6.63 5.03
N THR A 206 14.65 6.08 6.05
CA THR A 206 15.33 5.37 7.13
C THR A 206 15.38 3.89 6.85
#